data_0b03954d37da68c142e6d75f289b78f8
#
_entry.id   0b03954d37da68c142e6d75f289b78f8
#
_cell.length_a   1.000
_cell.length_b   1.000
_cell.length_c   1.000
_cell.angle_alpha   90.00
_cell.angle_beta   90.00
_cell.angle_gamma   90.00
#
_symmetry.space_group_name_H-M   'P 1'
#
loop_
_entity.id
_entity.type
_entity.pdbx_description
1 polymer ?
#
loop_
_entity_poly.entity_id
_entity_poly.type
_entity_poly.pdbx_seq_one_letter_code
_entity_poly.pdbx_strand_id
1 'polypeptide(L)'
;MLMQSKKLILSFILAANLILALVYLYINSLSSSHSRNSAASGHNSQQQQQQQQQRLPPFEQQHGLPEVGKGLVPRPTYDPNEKYLAYLPHSGFHNQRITLENALLLANYLNRTLLVPPVFLGPATEWRPFDILLRRLLLQTKRGLDHCGRIAKGDPLPAECLNYYSWTTVEWDFFYDMEKIGKAQPWKYRPDHSFAWMETNLGIDREKDVHIVYDQAHYDYQIYDNPESTYPLNRNRYLRRMELKELEDRTERVLHMGSLFATGRVLAELPEHKAFQQYLRRSMILSTPILTETSDAIVEKLGGLGTFVGLHLRVGDGMFVQPAPDNIENMFKSLVEITGITPIANYQPLPASTPGDGTPSGDNNRNRAGPERLNDTQCRARKKEGGRYTTIYIATDGVYPRRNILFRKLFDHFPCIFTLDDFSAHLVELKNKKNYDGVGLSKDLIPMVDAVVSAKGSHFLGTPKSTFSTYVSKQLHPAFVESLATPPAQV
;
A
#
# COMPACT_ATOMS: atom_id res chain seq x y z
N MET A 1 53.27 11.64 -19.28
CA MET A 1 51.88 11.94 -18.83
C MET A 1 51.25 10.81 -18.01
N LEU A 2 51.36 9.54 -18.38
CA LEU A 2 50.71 8.41 -17.64
C LEU A 2 51.24 8.17 -16.22
N MET A 3 52.51 8.50 -15.92
CA MET A 3 53.09 8.29 -14.58
C MET A 3 52.66 9.32 -13.54
N GLN A 4 52.32 10.54 -13.93
CA GLN A 4 51.84 11.56 -13.02
C GLN A 4 50.36 11.33 -12.61
N SER A 5 49.54 10.82 -13.53
CA SER A 5 48.15 10.46 -13.26
C SER A 5 48.05 9.30 -12.25
N LYS A 6 48.90 8.28 -12.32
CA LYS A 6 48.90 7.18 -11.33
C LYS A 6 49.30 7.61 -9.92
N LYS A 7 50.23 8.56 -9.78
CA LYS A 7 50.64 9.13 -8.47
C LYS A 7 49.52 9.95 -7.88
N LEU A 8 48.74 10.71 -8.68
CA LEU A 8 47.59 11.49 -8.22
C LEU A 8 46.47 10.58 -7.71
N ILE A 9 46.14 9.52 -8.43
CA ILE A 9 45.10 8.57 -8.04
C ILE A 9 45.47 7.86 -6.72
N LEU A 10 46.74 7.42 -6.61
CA LEU A 10 47.23 6.76 -5.38
C LEU A 10 47.15 7.71 -4.18
N SER A 11 47.48 9.01 -4.36
CA SER A 11 47.38 10.02 -3.31
C SER A 11 45.90 10.26 -2.89
N PHE A 12 44.94 10.25 -3.81
CA PHE A 12 43.54 10.37 -3.49
C PHE A 12 43.00 9.16 -2.73
N ILE A 13 43.41 7.95 -3.09
CA ILE A 13 43.01 6.71 -2.37
C ILE A 13 43.57 6.72 -0.96
N LEU A 14 44.83 7.13 -0.76
CA LEU A 14 45.45 7.25 0.56
C LEU A 14 44.75 8.30 1.43
N ALA A 15 44.42 9.48 0.89
CA ALA A 15 43.68 10.52 1.60
C ALA A 15 42.25 10.06 1.98
N ALA A 16 41.54 9.38 1.12
CA ALA A 16 40.21 8.84 1.39
C ALA A 16 40.24 7.81 2.55
N ASN A 17 41.21 6.89 2.53
CA ASN A 17 41.38 5.90 3.61
C ASN A 17 41.75 6.54 4.94
N LEU A 18 42.55 7.61 4.93
CA LEU A 18 42.92 8.36 6.15
C LEU A 18 41.68 9.06 6.75
N ILE A 19 40.83 9.66 5.91
CA ILE A 19 39.56 10.28 6.34
C ILE A 19 38.64 9.25 6.96
N LEU A 20 38.46 8.08 6.33
CA LEU A 20 37.64 6.99 6.86
C LEU A 20 38.17 6.48 8.21
N ALA A 21 39.49 6.35 8.37
CA ALA A 21 40.09 5.95 9.64
C ALA A 21 39.86 7.01 10.75
N LEU A 22 39.96 8.29 10.42
CA LEU A 22 39.71 9.38 11.39
C LEU A 22 38.24 9.45 11.80
N VAL A 23 37.30 9.24 10.87
CA VAL A 23 35.85 9.16 11.15
C VAL A 23 35.56 7.96 12.06
N TYR A 24 36.16 6.80 11.78
CA TYR A 24 36.02 5.62 12.63
C TYR A 24 36.52 5.83 14.05
N LEU A 25 37.70 6.43 14.19
CA LEU A 25 38.26 6.80 15.53
C LEU A 25 37.41 7.82 16.27
N TYR A 26 36.84 8.80 15.56
CA TYR A 26 35.93 9.80 16.13
C TYR A 26 34.63 9.15 16.63
N ILE A 27 34.00 8.25 15.85
CA ILE A 27 32.80 7.53 16.27
C ILE A 27 33.09 6.65 17.51
N ASN A 28 34.23 5.96 17.53
CA ASN A 28 34.61 5.14 18.68
C ASN A 28 34.97 6.00 19.95
N SER A 29 35.47 7.19 19.76
CA SER A 29 35.72 8.13 20.91
C SER A 29 34.40 8.65 21.50
N LEU A 30 33.39 8.88 20.69
CA LEU A 30 32.02 9.25 21.13
C LEU A 30 31.35 8.12 21.91
N SER A 31 31.50 6.86 21.47
CA SER A 31 30.94 5.72 22.20
C SER A 31 31.66 5.43 23.52
N SER A 32 32.96 5.73 23.65
CA SER A 32 33.71 5.55 24.90
C SER A 32 33.48 6.68 25.91
N SER A 33 33.08 7.88 25.47
CA SER A 33 32.70 8.97 26.38
C SER A 33 31.33 8.78 27.03
N HIS A 34 30.41 8.05 26.36
CA HIS A 34 29.10 7.71 26.93
C HIS A 34 29.21 6.63 28.03
N SER A 35 30.23 5.77 27.97
CA SER A 35 30.42 4.69 28.94
C SER A 35 31.06 5.17 30.28
N ARG A 36 31.71 6.34 30.31
CA ARG A 36 32.36 6.84 31.53
C ARG A 36 31.48 7.70 32.44
N ASN A 37 30.36 8.22 31.92
CA ASN A 37 29.43 9.02 32.73
C ASN A 37 28.34 8.20 33.43
N SER A 38 28.26 6.88 33.18
CA SER A 38 27.29 6.01 33.84
C SER A 38 27.73 5.36 35.13
N ALA A 39 29.00 5.52 35.50
CA ALA A 39 29.58 4.87 36.71
C ALA A 39 29.61 5.73 37.98
N ALA A 40 29.27 7.02 37.91
CA ALA A 40 29.38 7.94 39.07
C ALA A 40 28.03 8.34 39.72
N SER A 41 26.87 7.88 39.20
CA SER A 41 25.55 8.24 39.78
C SER A 41 24.75 7.06 40.34
N GLY A 42 25.37 5.89 40.52
CA GLY A 42 24.73 4.62 40.87
C GLY A 42 24.34 4.41 42.33
N HIS A 43 24.65 5.29 43.26
CA HIS A 43 24.42 5.02 44.70
C HIS A 43 23.32 5.84 45.38
N ASN A 44 22.71 6.84 44.69
CA ASN A 44 21.64 7.63 45.32
C ASN A 44 20.25 7.39 44.74
N SER A 45 20.11 6.55 43.69
CA SER A 45 18.83 6.32 43.03
C SER A 45 18.04 5.11 43.58
N GLN A 46 18.68 4.18 44.25
CA GLN A 46 18.00 3.02 44.82
C GLN A 46 17.19 3.33 46.10
N GLN A 47 17.59 4.31 46.89
CA GLN A 47 16.81 4.71 48.09
C GLN A 47 15.62 5.61 47.76
N GLN A 48 15.64 6.36 46.67
CA GLN A 48 14.48 7.16 46.23
C GLN A 48 13.44 6.33 45.50
N GLN A 49 13.82 5.26 44.83
CA GLN A 49 12.84 4.35 44.17
C GLN A 49 12.05 3.48 45.16
N GLN A 50 12.65 3.14 46.32
CA GLN A 50 11.91 2.38 47.34
C GLN A 50 10.92 3.23 48.15
N GLN A 51 11.10 4.56 48.23
CA GLN A 51 10.14 5.45 48.88
C GLN A 51 8.99 5.93 47.99
N GLN A 52 9.11 5.84 46.66
CA GLN A 52 8.04 6.16 45.73
C GLN A 52 7.08 4.98 45.49
N GLN A 53 7.50 3.74 45.77
CA GLN A 53 6.59 2.58 45.61
C GLN A 53 5.53 2.44 46.72
N GLN A 54 5.62 3.27 47.81
CA GLN A 54 4.66 3.16 48.92
C GLN A 54 3.51 4.19 48.91
N ARG A 55 3.33 4.96 47.81
CA ARG A 55 2.28 6.01 47.75
C ARG A 55 1.44 5.98 46.48
N LEU A 56 1.23 4.83 45.88
CA LEU A 56 0.16 4.68 44.89
C LEU A 56 -1.07 4.07 45.55
N PRO A 57 -2.26 4.70 45.45
CA PRO A 57 -3.49 4.09 45.95
C PRO A 57 -3.73 2.77 45.21
N PRO A 58 -4.39 1.78 45.82
CA PRO A 58 -4.69 0.53 45.17
C PRO A 58 -5.53 0.81 43.90
N PHE A 59 -5.05 0.33 42.77
CA PHE A 59 -5.75 0.37 41.50
C PHE A 59 -7.00 -0.48 41.64
N GLU A 60 -8.14 0.17 41.80
CA GLU A 60 -9.44 -0.49 41.76
C GLU A 60 -9.63 -1.14 40.39
N GLN A 61 -9.66 -2.45 40.40
CA GLN A 61 -9.99 -3.32 39.29
C GLN A 61 -11.43 -3.03 38.80
N GLN A 62 -11.57 -2.18 37.80
CA GLN A 62 -12.79 -2.10 37.00
C GLN A 62 -12.43 -2.31 35.54
N HIS A 63 -12.19 -3.55 35.21
CA HIS A 63 -12.55 -4.29 34.00
C HIS A 63 -12.04 -5.70 34.26
N GLY A 64 -12.95 -6.52 34.75
CA GLY A 64 -12.67 -7.91 35.05
C GLY A 64 -12.18 -8.65 33.82
N LEU A 65 -10.89 -8.96 33.84
CA LEU A 65 -10.48 -10.21 33.24
C LEU A 65 -11.32 -11.27 33.95
N PRO A 66 -12.04 -12.16 33.25
CA PRO A 66 -12.72 -13.26 33.91
C PRO A 66 -11.70 -13.98 34.77
N GLU A 67 -12.00 -14.11 36.06
CA GLU A 67 -11.22 -15.00 36.92
C GLU A 67 -11.04 -16.32 36.17
N VAL A 68 -9.80 -16.70 35.97
CA VAL A 68 -9.44 -18.03 35.50
C VAL A 68 -9.82 -19.00 36.63
N GLY A 69 -11.14 -19.20 36.78
CA GLY A 69 -11.68 -20.33 37.48
C GLY A 69 -11.10 -21.56 36.80
N LYS A 70 -10.67 -22.54 37.57
CA LYS A 70 -10.19 -23.86 37.13
C LYS A 70 -11.28 -24.65 36.36
N GLY A 71 -11.99 -24.04 35.46
CA GLY A 71 -12.80 -24.66 34.44
C GLY A 71 -11.92 -24.83 33.21
N LEU A 72 -11.79 -26.03 32.71
CA LEU A 72 -11.21 -26.36 31.41
C LEU A 72 -11.73 -25.33 30.40
N VAL A 73 -10.89 -24.40 30.00
CA VAL A 73 -11.18 -23.58 28.79
C VAL A 73 -11.41 -24.61 27.69
N PRO A 74 -12.60 -24.65 27.06
CA PRO A 74 -12.84 -25.59 25.98
C PRO A 74 -11.73 -25.38 24.95
N ARG A 75 -10.94 -26.42 24.67
CA ARG A 75 -9.98 -26.36 23.56
C ARG A 75 -10.77 -25.99 22.31
N PRO A 76 -10.30 -25.06 21.49
CA PRO A 76 -10.96 -24.76 20.24
C PRO A 76 -11.19 -26.08 19.49
N THR A 77 -12.44 -26.38 19.14
CA THR A 77 -12.77 -27.52 18.31
C THR A 77 -12.27 -27.21 16.90
N TYR A 78 -11.19 -27.83 16.49
CA TYR A 78 -10.70 -27.80 15.12
C TYR A 78 -10.95 -29.17 14.45
N ASP A 79 -11.17 -29.13 13.13
CA ASP A 79 -11.22 -30.33 12.31
C ASP A 79 -9.79 -30.84 12.08
N PRO A 80 -9.40 -32.03 12.54
CA PRO A 80 -8.05 -32.55 12.33
C PRO A 80 -7.74 -32.84 10.85
N ASN A 81 -8.76 -32.95 9.99
CA ASN A 81 -8.60 -33.23 8.57
C ASN A 81 -8.58 -31.93 7.71
N GLU A 82 -8.92 -30.80 8.29
CA GLU A 82 -8.94 -29.52 7.55
C GLU A 82 -7.52 -29.16 7.12
N LYS A 83 -7.40 -28.86 5.81
CA LYS A 83 -6.13 -28.44 5.19
C LYS A 83 -6.13 -26.93 4.98
N TYR A 84 -4.97 -26.30 5.19
CA TYR A 84 -4.80 -24.86 5.15
C TYR A 84 -3.76 -24.43 4.14
N LEU A 85 -3.93 -23.23 3.60
CA LEU A 85 -2.91 -22.49 2.90
C LEU A 85 -2.55 -21.23 3.72
N ALA A 86 -1.26 -21.01 3.96
CA ALA A 86 -0.75 -19.80 4.60
C ALA A 86 0.27 -19.11 3.70
N TYR A 87 0.47 -17.81 3.90
CA TYR A 87 1.43 -17.02 3.14
C TYR A 87 2.00 -15.86 3.96
N LEU A 88 3.08 -15.25 3.48
CA LEU A 88 3.70 -14.08 4.10
C LEU A 88 3.43 -12.83 3.22
N PRO A 89 2.69 -11.83 3.74
CA PRO A 89 2.51 -10.55 3.04
C PRO A 89 3.77 -9.69 3.13
N HIS A 90 3.98 -8.84 2.13
CA HIS A 90 5.04 -7.83 2.12
C HIS A 90 4.68 -6.65 1.22
N SER A 91 5.52 -5.62 1.22
CA SER A 91 5.35 -4.39 0.44
C SER A 91 4.13 -3.54 0.87
N GLY A 92 3.73 -2.57 0.04
CA GLY A 92 2.59 -1.71 0.33
C GLY A 92 1.24 -2.37 0.03
N PHE A 93 0.15 -1.67 0.35
CA PHE A 93 -1.23 -2.15 0.28
C PHE A 93 -1.59 -2.90 -1.01
N HIS A 94 -1.37 -2.29 -2.19
CA HIS A 94 -1.76 -2.93 -3.46
C HIS A 94 -0.98 -4.22 -3.75
N ASN A 95 0.25 -4.34 -3.25
CA ASN A 95 1.04 -5.56 -3.39
C ASN A 95 0.52 -6.66 -2.45
N GLN A 96 0.13 -6.29 -1.21
CA GLN A 96 -0.54 -7.21 -0.28
C GLN A 96 -1.90 -7.67 -0.84
N ARG A 97 -2.66 -6.77 -1.48
CA ARG A 97 -3.90 -7.12 -2.18
C ARG A 97 -3.69 -8.15 -3.29
N ILE A 98 -2.66 -7.96 -4.13
CA ILE A 98 -2.31 -8.93 -5.19
C ILE A 98 -1.91 -10.27 -4.57
N THR A 99 -1.19 -10.23 -3.44
CA THR A 99 -0.82 -11.45 -2.70
C THR A 99 -2.05 -12.17 -2.18
N LEU A 100 -3.03 -11.44 -1.62
CA LEU A 100 -4.30 -12.03 -1.17
C LEU A 100 -5.09 -12.64 -2.35
N GLU A 101 -5.21 -11.94 -3.49
CA GLU A 101 -5.86 -12.46 -4.70
C GLU A 101 -5.23 -13.79 -5.13
N ASN A 102 -3.89 -13.84 -5.23
CA ASN A 102 -3.17 -15.07 -5.59
C ASN A 102 -3.31 -16.18 -4.53
N ALA A 103 -3.35 -15.82 -3.25
CA ALA A 103 -3.53 -16.76 -2.16
C ALA A 103 -4.95 -17.38 -2.18
N LEU A 104 -5.98 -16.57 -2.43
CA LEU A 104 -7.36 -17.04 -2.60
C LEU A 104 -7.49 -17.98 -3.81
N LEU A 105 -6.86 -17.63 -4.95
CA LEU A 105 -6.82 -18.49 -6.14
C LEU A 105 -6.19 -19.83 -5.81
N LEU A 106 -4.99 -19.81 -5.25
CA LEU A 106 -4.24 -21.03 -4.95
C LEU A 106 -4.95 -21.91 -3.91
N ALA A 107 -5.54 -21.29 -2.88
CA ALA A 107 -6.32 -22.00 -1.87
C ALA A 107 -7.54 -22.71 -2.49
N ASN A 108 -8.21 -22.06 -3.43
CA ASN A 108 -9.34 -22.64 -4.16
C ASN A 108 -8.91 -23.84 -5.02
N TYR A 109 -7.83 -23.68 -5.80
CA TYR A 109 -7.31 -24.74 -6.64
C TYR A 109 -6.91 -25.99 -5.85
N LEU A 110 -6.36 -25.78 -4.64
CA LEU A 110 -5.89 -26.86 -3.77
C LEU A 110 -6.96 -27.37 -2.78
N ASN A 111 -8.18 -26.83 -2.84
CA ASN A 111 -9.25 -27.13 -1.88
C ASN A 111 -8.78 -27.01 -0.41
N ARG A 112 -8.15 -25.87 -0.07
CA ARG A 112 -7.63 -25.56 1.26
C ARG A 112 -8.27 -24.31 1.84
N THR A 113 -8.50 -24.28 3.15
CA THR A 113 -8.92 -23.07 3.85
C THR A 113 -7.76 -22.08 3.89
N LEU A 114 -7.97 -20.84 3.42
CA LEU A 114 -6.92 -19.81 3.44
C LEU A 114 -6.78 -19.21 4.84
N LEU A 115 -5.56 -19.15 5.36
CA LEU A 115 -5.21 -18.40 6.57
C LEU A 115 -4.84 -16.97 6.16
N VAL A 116 -5.75 -16.03 6.43
CA VAL A 116 -5.64 -14.63 5.97
C VAL A 116 -5.00 -13.76 7.06
N PRO A 117 -3.78 -13.24 6.84
CA PRO A 117 -3.16 -12.30 7.76
C PRO A 117 -3.78 -10.91 7.62
N PRO A 118 -3.63 -10.03 8.63
CA PRO A 118 -4.09 -8.65 8.54
C PRO A 118 -3.30 -7.86 7.48
N VAL A 119 -3.91 -6.79 7.01
CA VAL A 119 -3.25 -5.79 6.17
C VAL A 119 -2.29 -4.97 7.03
N PHE A 120 -1.05 -4.88 6.62
CA PHE A 120 -0.08 -3.97 7.21
C PHE A 120 -0.15 -2.61 6.50
N LEU A 121 -0.45 -1.56 7.26
CA LEU A 121 -0.49 -0.17 6.82
C LEU A 121 0.66 0.61 7.48
N GLY A 122 1.50 1.23 6.66
CA GLY A 122 2.70 1.93 7.09
C GLY A 122 3.87 1.79 6.10
N PRO A 123 5.11 1.95 6.55
CA PRO A 123 6.28 1.75 5.69
C PRO A 123 6.31 0.37 5.07
N ALA A 124 6.50 0.31 3.75
CA ALA A 124 6.46 -0.95 3.02
C ALA A 124 7.52 -1.95 3.54
N THR A 125 7.09 -3.14 3.94
CA THR A 125 7.99 -4.23 4.32
C THR A 125 8.55 -4.85 3.05
N GLU A 126 9.84 -4.69 2.80
CA GLU A 126 10.50 -5.28 1.64
C GLU A 126 10.43 -6.80 1.66
N TRP A 127 10.37 -7.41 0.45
CA TRP A 127 10.56 -8.83 0.30
C TRP A 127 11.91 -9.29 0.88
N ARG A 128 11.90 -10.43 1.53
CA ARG A 128 13.07 -11.18 1.98
C ARG A 128 12.78 -12.69 1.85
N PRO A 129 13.80 -13.57 1.81
CA PRO A 129 13.59 -15.01 1.92
C PRO A 129 12.73 -15.37 3.14
N PHE A 130 12.00 -16.47 3.05
CA PHE A 130 10.95 -16.87 3.98
C PHE A 130 11.29 -16.64 5.46
N ASP A 131 12.40 -17.19 5.95
CA ASP A 131 12.74 -17.13 7.39
C ASP A 131 13.02 -15.70 7.87
N ILE A 132 13.60 -14.86 7.01
CA ILE A 132 13.90 -13.47 7.33
C ILE A 132 12.60 -12.64 7.31
N LEU A 133 11.76 -12.87 6.31
CA LEU A 133 10.46 -12.18 6.21
C LEU A 133 9.55 -12.57 7.37
N LEU A 134 9.45 -13.87 7.69
CA LEU A 134 8.68 -14.35 8.84
C LEU A 134 9.15 -13.70 10.14
N ARG A 135 10.48 -13.67 10.37
CA ARG A 135 11.04 -13.01 11.57
C ARG A 135 10.69 -11.54 11.64
N ARG A 136 10.73 -10.82 10.51
CA ARG A 136 10.33 -9.40 10.45
C ARG A 136 8.85 -9.23 10.81
N LEU A 137 7.98 -10.04 10.23
CA LEU A 137 6.55 -9.97 10.50
C LEU A 137 6.23 -10.32 11.97
N LEU A 138 6.96 -11.26 12.56
CA LEU A 138 6.84 -11.58 13.99
C LEU A 138 7.29 -10.42 14.91
N LEU A 139 8.25 -9.60 14.47
CA LEU A 139 8.70 -8.42 15.19
C LEU A 139 7.78 -7.20 14.96
N GLN A 140 7.04 -7.18 13.87
CA GLN A 140 6.04 -6.15 13.56
C GLN A 140 4.74 -6.43 14.33
N THR A 141 4.82 -6.43 15.65
CA THR A 141 3.69 -6.62 16.55
C THR A 141 3.66 -5.51 17.59
N LYS A 142 2.47 -5.10 18.00
CA LYS A 142 2.26 -4.15 19.12
C LYS A 142 1.97 -4.85 20.44
N ARG A 143 2.17 -6.15 20.50
CA ARG A 143 1.94 -6.95 21.71
C ARG A 143 2.84 -6.45 22.84
N GLY A 144 2.25 -6.08 23.97
CA GLY A 144 2.97 -5.49 25.12
C GLY A 144 3.29 -3.98 24.99
N LEU A 145 2.87 -3.31 23.92
CA LEU A 145 3.08 -1.88 23.69
C LEU A 145 1.81 -1.03 23.93
N ASP A 146 0.81 -1.56 24.64
CA ASP A 146 -0.46 -0.85 24.89
C ASP A 146 -0.27 0.47 25.65
N HIS A 147 0.79 0.56 26.49
CA HIS A 147 1.16 1.77 27.20
C HIS A 147 1.54 2.92 26.24
N CYS A 148 2.13 2.60 25.08
CA CYS A 148 2.53 3.59 24.09
C CYS A 148 1.33 4.42 23.56
N GLY A 149 0.17 3.79 23.40
CA GLY A 149 -1.06 4.43 22.97
C GLY A 149 -1.67 5.39 24.01
N ARG A 150 -1.19 5.35 25.27
CA ARG A 150 -1.70 6.15 26.40
C ARG A 150 -0.85 7.35 26.72
N ILE A 151 0.35 7.46 26.09
CA ILE A 151 1.26 8.59 26.31
C ILE A 151 0.63 9.86 25.76
N ALA A 152 0.58 10.92 26.60
CA ALA A 152 0.00 12.18 26.19
C ALA A 152 0.80 12.84 25.06
N LYS A 153 0.09 13.55 24.17
CA LYS A 153 0.73 14.27 23.08
C LYS A 153 1.66 15.36 23.61
N GLY A 154 2.93 15.23 23.33
CA GLY A 154 3.96 16.18 23.79
C GLY A 154 4.89 15.59 24.86
N ASP A 155 4.52 14.49 25.49
CA ASP A 155 5.39 13.78 26.40
C ASP A 155 6.50 13.02 25.67
N PRO A 156 7.69 12.87 26.26
CA PRO A 156 8.77 12.07 25.68
C PRO A 156 8.35 10.61 25.47
N LEU A 157 8.56 10.10 24.27
CA LEU A 157 8.27 8.69 23.97
C LEU A 157 9.42 7.80 24.47
N PRO A 158 9.15 6.73 25.22
CA PRO A 158 10.12 5.67 25.50
C PRO A 158 10.65 5.05 24.20
N ALA A 159 11.86 4.48 24.24
CA ALA A 159 12.53 3.94 23.05
C ALA A 159 11.68 2.90 22.31
N GLU A 160 10.98 2.03 23.03
CA GLU A 160 10.09 1.01 22.48
C GLU A 160 8.84 1.59 21.79
N CYS A 161 8.47 2.84 22.12
CA CYS A 161 7.28 3.50 21.56
C CYS A 161 7.60 4.39 20.35
N LEU A 162 8.86 4.63 20.01
CA LEU A 162 9.26 5.58 18.96
C LEU A 162 8.58 5.34 17.61
N ASN A 163 8.33 4.08 17.23
CA ASN A 163 7.71 3.70 15.97
C ASN A 163 6.25 3.27 16.13
N TYR A 164 5.66 3.40 17.32
CA TYR A 164 4.31 2.91 17.61
C TYR A 164 3.26 3.48 16.66
N TYR A 165 3.34 4.79 16.34
CA TYR A 165 2.38 5.46 15.46
C TYR A 165 2.78 5.45 13.98
N SER A 166 3.88 4.79 13.60
CA SER A 166 4.33 4.76 12.20
C SER A 166 3.61 3.73 11.34
N TRP A 167 2.97 2.73 11.96
CA TRP A 167 2.27 1.65 11.29
C TRP A 167 1.11 1.10 12.13
N THR A 168 0.20 0.41 11.47
CA THR A 168 -0.90 -0.33 12.10
C THR A 168 -1.31 -1.52 11.24
N THR A 169 -2.15 -2.40 11.77
CA THR A 169 -2.77 -3.49 11.02
C THR A 169 -4.28 -3.36 11.02
N VAL A 170 -4.90 -3.72 9.90
CA VAL A 170 -6.34 -3.68 9.69
C VAL A 170 -6.78 -5.01 9.07
N GLU A 171 -7.96 -5.51 9.40
CA GLU A 171 -8.52 -6.71 8.77
C GLU A 171 -8.97 -6.40 7.33
N TRP A 172 -8.99 -7.41 6.44
CA TRP A 172 -9.35 -7.23 5.05
C TRP A 172 -10.84 -6.89 4.85
N ASP A 173 -11.70 -7.28 5.77
CA ASP A 173 -13.12 -6.93 5.79
C ASP A 173 -13.37 -5.44 6.01
N PHE A 174 -12.40 -4.69 6.53
CA PHE A 174 -12.42 -3.24 6.48
C PHE A 174 -12.43 -2.70 5.04
N PHE A 175 -11.81 -3.40 4.07
CA PHE A 175 -11.69 -2.93 2.70
C PHE A 175 -12.64 -3.61 1.73
N TYR A 176 -12.91 -4.90 1.94
CA TYR A 176 -13.65 -5.76 1.01
C TYR A 176 -14.74 -6.54 1.73
N ASP A 177 -15.78 -6.94 0.99
CA ASP A 177 -16.77 -7.89 1.47
C ASP A 177 -16.16 -9.30 1.55
N MET A 178 -15.45 -9.56 2.64
CA MET A 178 -14.81 -10.86 2.88
C MET A 178 -15.82 -11.96 3.16
N GLU A 179 -17.04 -11.65 3.62
CA GLU A 179 -18.12 -12.63 3.76
C GLU A 179 -18.54 -13.17 2.39
N LYS A 180 -18.74 -12.29 1.42
CA LYS A 180 -19.04 -12.67 0.04
C LYS A 180 -17.94 -13.55 -0.55
N ILE A 181 -16.66 -13.21 -0.33
CA ILE A 181 -15.53 -14.02 -0.78
C ILE A 181 -15.55 -15.39 -0.09
N GLY A 182 -15.86 -15.43 1.20
CA GLY A 182 -15.94 -16.65 2.02
C GLY A 182 -16.97 -17.68 1.55
N LYS A 183 -18.04 -17.22 0.87
CA LYS A 183 -19.04 -18.14 0.26
C LYS A 183 -18.48 -18.97 -0.89
N ALA A 184 -17.43 -18.46 -1.57
CA ALA A 184 -16.81 -19.15 -2.71
C ALA A 184 -15.46 -19.80 -2.34
N GLN A 185 -14.75 -19.26 -1.33
CA GLN A 185 -13.45 -19.75 -0.87
C GLN A 185 -13.37 -19.65 0.66
N PRO A 186 -13.37 -20.77 1.41
CA PRO A 186 -13.22 -20.76 2.86
C PRO A 186 -11.92 -20.08 3.28
N TRP A 187 -12.02 -19.23 4.30
CA TRP A 187 -10.87 -18.57 4.91
C TRP A 187 -11.06 -18.42 6.43
N LYS A 188 -9.94 -18.28 7.14
CA LYS A 188 -9.90 -17.98 8.58
C LYS A 188 -8.93 -16.84 8.82
N TYR A 189 -9.29 -15.93 9.71
CA TYR A 189 -8.41 -14.84 10.10
C TYR A 189 -7.23 -15.39 10.92
N ARG A 190 -6.01 -14.98 10.54
CA ARG A 190 -4.76 -15.30 11.21
C ARG A 190 -4.14 -14.02 11.77
N PRO A 191 -4.37 -13.66 13.04
CA PRO A 191 -3.99 -12.37 13.61
C PRO A 191 -2.47 -12.20 13.76
N ASP A 192 -1.71 -13.28 13.80
CA ASP A 192 -0.25 -13.23 13.81
C ASP A 192 0.38 -14.28 12.91
N HIS A 193 1.68 -14.13 12.64
CA HIS A 193 2.42 -15.00 11.73
C HIS A 193 3.10 -16.19 12.44
N SER A 194 2.92 -16.36 13.77
CA SER A 194 3.59 -17.42 14.54
C SER A 194 3.05 -18.81 14.23
N PHE A 195 3.92 -19.80 14.30
CA PHE A 195 3.52 -21.20 14.30
C PHE A 195 2.77 -21.56 15.59
N ALA A 196 3.13 -20.93 16.73
CA ALA A 196 2.44 -21.14 18.01
C ALA A 196 0.95 -20.78 17.93
N TRP A 197 0.56 -19.77 17.14
CA TRP A 197 -0.85 -19.47 16.91
C TRP A 197 -1.56 -20.62 16.18
N MET A 198 -0.93 -21.21 15.15
CA MET A 198 -1.49 -22.35 14.41
C MET A 198 -1.57 -23.59 15.30
N GLU A 199 -0.56 -23.84 16.13
CA GLU A 199 -0.57 -24.92 17.09
C GLU A 199 -1.74 -24.79 18.08
N THR A 200 -1.89 -23.61 18.68
CA THR A 200 -2.92 -23.36 19.70
C THR A 200 -4.33 -23.38 19.13
N ASN A 201 -4.55 -22.78 17.94
CA ASN A 201 -5.89 -22.55 17.41
C ASN A 201 -6.35 -23.59 16.38
N LEU A 202 -5.41 -24.27 15.72
CA LEU A 202 -5.70 -25.23 14.65
C LEU A 202 -5.18 -26.64 14.96
N GLY A 203 -4.49 -26.83 16.08
CA GLY A 203 -3.86 -28.09 16.44
C GLY A 203 -2.82 -28.58 15.44
N ILE A 204 -2.05 -27.63 14.87
CA ILE A 204 -1.02 -27.92 13.86
C ILE A 204 0.30 -28.21 14.54
N ASP A 205 0.88 -29.38 14.30
CA ASP A 205 2.26 -29.70 14.66
C ASP A 205 3.19 -29.16 13.56
N ARG A 206 4.08 -28.24 13.94
CA ARG A 206 4.97 -27.58 12.98
C ARG A 206 5.82 -28.54 12.17
N GLU A 207 6.31 -29.62 12.79
CA GLU A 207 7.25 -30.56 12.15
C GLU A 207 6.55 -31.58 11.26
N LYS A 208 5.32 -31.97 11.63
CA LYS A 208 4.56 -33.02 10.94
C LYS A 208 3.57 -32.48 9.93
N ASP A 209 2.92 -31.36 10.29
CA ASP A 209 1.76 -30.86 9.57
C ASP A 209 2.06 -29.71 8.62
N VAL A 210 3.29 -29.14 8.61
CA VAL A 210 3.61 -27.96 7.83
C VAL A 210 4.65 -28.24 6.76
N HIS A 211 4.28 -28.00 5.50
CA HIS A 211 5.21 -27.91 4.38
C HIS A 211 5.46 -26.45 4.03
N ILE A 212 6.71 -26.01 4.07
CA ILE A 212 7.10 -24.64 3.70
C ILE A 212 7.61 -24.64 2.28
N VAL A 213 7.02 -23.77 1.44
CA VAL A 213 7.52 -23.48 0.09
C VAL A 213 8.41 -22.24 0.17
N TYR A 214 9.71 -22.48 0.23
CA TYR A 214 10.71 -21.44 0.35
C TYR A 214 10.89 -20.66 -0.94
N ASP A 215 10.99 -19.33 -0.84
CA ASP A 215 11.40 -18.43 -1.92
C ASP A 215 12.90 -18.23 -1.89
N GLN A 216 13.59 -18.52 -3.00
CA GLN A 216 15.01 -18.22 -3.15
C GLN A 216 15.27 -16.84 -3.72
N ALA A 217 14.26 -16.25 -4.39
CA ALA A 217 14.27 -14.91 -4.96
C ALA A 217 12.87 -14.30 -4.90
N HIS A 218 12.80 -12.97 -5.09
CA HIS A 218 11.52 -12.23 -5.07
C HIS A 218 10.48 -12.80 -6.03
N TYR A 219 10.92 -13.26 -7.20
CA TYR A 219 10.10 -13.89 -8.23
C TYR A 219 10.61 -15.30 -8.53
N ASP A 220 10.75 -16.13 -7.50
CA ASP A 220 11.32 -17.47 -7.65
C ASP A 220 10.53 -18.33 -8.65
N TYR A 221 9.21 -18.48 -8.43
CA TYR A 221 8.38 -19.38 -9.23
C TYR A 221 7.12 -18.70 -9.76
N GLN A 222 6.59 -19.24 -10.87
CA GLN A 222 5.25 -18.99 -11.39
C GLN A 222 4.47 -20.31 -11.35
N ILE A 223 3.26 -20.29 -10.78
CA ILE A 223 2.42 -21.47 -10.60
C ILE A 223 1.49 -21.62 -11.80
N TYR A 224 1.54 -22.80 -12.42
CA TYR A 224 0.74 -23.18 -13.57
C TYR A 224 -0.39 -24.11 -13.11
N ASP A 225 -1.63 -23.71 -13.40
CA ASP A 225 -2.83 -24.46 -13.08
C ASP A 225 -3.20 -25.49 -14.15
N ASN A 226 -2.70 -25.34 -15.38
CA ASN A 226 -2.89 -26.24 -16.48
C ASN A 226 -1.56 -26.97 -16.81
N PRO A 227 -1.46 -28.29 -16.59
CA PRO A 227 -0.25 -29.06 -16.90
C PRO A 227 0.09 -29.06 -18.41
N GLU A 228 -0.92 -28.89 -19.28
CA GLU A 228 -0.73 -28.82 -20.73
C GLU A 228 -0.46 -27.38 -21.21
N SER A 229 -0.27 -26.44 -20.29
CA SER A 229 -0.03 -25.05 -20.64
C SER A 229 1.17 -24.86 -21.53
N THR A 230 0.94 -24.23 -22.68
CA THR A 230 1.97 -23.74 -23.60
C THR A 230 2.41 -22.31 -23.27
N TYR A 231 1.83 -21.70 -22.24
CA TYR A 231 2.18 -20.34 -21.83
C TYR A 231 3.64 -20.29 -21.42
N PRO A 232 4.46 -19.45 -22.07
CA PRO A 232 5.89 -19.44 -21.80
C PRO A 232 6.17 -18.85 -20.41
N LEU A 233 7.11 -19.47 -19.67
CA LEU A 233 7.64 -18.87 -18.46
C LEU A 233 8.26 -17.52 -18.79
N ASN A 234 7.80 -16.48 -18.10
CA ASN A 234 8.42 -15.16 -18.23
C ASN A 234 9.79 -15.15 -17.52
N ARG A 235 10.82 -15.62 -18.24
CA ARG A 235 12.20 -15.73 -17.73
C ARG A 235 12.86 -14.40 -17.34
N ASN A 236 12.30 -13.27 -17.79
CA ASN A 236 12.72 -11.94 -17.34
C ASN A 236 12.22 -11.62 -15.94
N ARG A 237 11.28 -12.41 -15.40
CA ARG A 237 10.66 -12.20 -14.12
C ARG A 237 10.79 -13.40 -13.19
N TYR A 238 10.50 -14.62 -13.65
CA TYR A 238 10.47 -15.82 -12.83
C TYR A 238 11.65 -16.74 -13.14
N LEU A 239 12.20 -17.38 -12.12
CA LEU A 239 13.31 -18.31 -12.24
C LEU A 239 12.85 -19.69 -12.72
N ARG A 240 11.70 -20.17 -12.24
CA ARG A 240 11.19 -21.52 -12.55
C ARG A 240 9.67 -21.57 -12.68
N ARG A 241 9.22 -22.56 -13.42
CA ARG A 241 7.84 -23.03 -13.47
C ARG A 241 7.61 -23.96 -12.27
N MET A 242 6.45 -23.87 -11.67
CA MET A 242 5.93 -24.78 -10.63
C MET A 242 4.57 -25.25 -11.09
N GLU A 243 4.39 -26.57 -11.14
CA GLU A 243 3.08 -27.14 -11.48
C GLU A 243 2.17 -27.16 -10.26
N LEU A 244 0.90 -26.87 -10.45
CA LEU A 244 -0.10 -26.96 -9.38
C LEU A 244 -0.09 -28.36 -8.74
N LYS A 245 0.11 -29.41 -9.55
CA LYS A 245 0.19 -30.80 -9.12
C LYS A 245 1.25 -31.06 -8.06
N GLU A 246 2.39 -30.35 -8.09
CA GLU A 246 3.44 -30.46 -7.07
C GLU A 246 2.95 -30.06 -5.67
N LEU A 247 1.95 -29.13 -5.61
CA LEU A 247 1.34 -28.66 -4.39
C LEU A 247 0.12 -29.51 -3.98
N GLU A 248 -0.63 -30.06 -4.93
CA GLU A 248 -1.74 -30.97 -4.70
C GLU A 248 -1.28 -32.27 -4.04
N ASP A 249 -0.13 -32.77 -4.46
CA ASP A 249 0.45 -34.03 -3.95
C ASP A 249 0.95 -33.91 -2.50
N ARG A 250 0.93 -32.71 -1.92
CA ARG A 250 1.31 -32.48 -0.53
C ARG A 250 0.20 -32.92 0.43
N THR A 251 0.57 -33.80 1.34
CA THR A 251 -0.34 -34.38 2.33
C THR A 251 -0.42 -33.56 3.61
N GLU A 252 0.56 -32.71 3.86
CA GLU A 252 0.66 -31.87 5.05
C GLU A 252 -0.58 -30.97 5.19
N ARG A 253 -1.05 -30.79 6.42
CA ARG A 253 -2.24 -29.99 6.71
C ARG A 253 -2.07 -28.53 6.35
N VAL A 254 -0.87 -27.97 6.47
CA VAL A 254 -0.57 -26.59 6.11
C VAL A 254 0.47 -26.53 4.97
N LEU A 255 0.10 -25.91 3.86
CA LEU A 255 1.06 -25.39 2.90
C LEU A 255 1.36 -23.94 3.27
N HIS A 256 2.59 -23.67 3.70
CA HIS A 256 3.01 -22.32 4.02
C HIS A 256 3.88 -21.74 2.90
N MET A 257 3.28 -20.89 2.10
CA MET A 257 3.98 -20.20 1.02
C MET A 257 4.82 -19.05 1.59
N GLY A 258 5.92 -18.73 0.92
CA GLY A 258 6.60 -17.45 1.11
C GLY A 258 5.79 -16.32 0.47
N SER A 259 6.38 -15.63 -0.49
CA SER A 259 5.67 -14.58 -1.23
C SER A 259 4.80 -15.15 -2.34
N LEU A 260 3.52 -14.76 -2.36
CA LEU A 260 2.62 -14.96 -3.50
C LEU A 260 2.40 -13.66 -4.30
N PHE A 261 3.25 -12.64 -4.07
CA PHE A 261 3.15 -11.38 -4.80
C PHE A 261 3.59 -11.55 -6.24
N ALA A 262 2.86 -11.06 -7.12
CA ALA A 262 2.99 -10.55 -8.49
C ALA A 262 1.73 -10.85 -9.29
N THR A 263 1.33 -9.95 -10.16
CA THR A 263 0.26 -10.21 -11.15
C THR A 263 0.66 -11.40 -12.02
N GLY A 264 -0.19 -12.42 -12.07
CA GLY A 264 0.08 -13.66 -12.82
C GLY A 264 1.11 -14.58 -12.17
N ARG A 265 1.35 -14.46 -10.85
CA ARG A 265 2.14 -15.44 -10.07
C ARG A 265 1.46 -16.80 -10.06
N VAL A 266 0.15 -16.79 -9.85
CA VAL A 266 -0.73 -17.94 -10.00
C VAL A 266 -1.50 -17.74 -11.29
N LEU A 267 -1.34 -18.64 -12.25
CA LEU A 267 -2.07 -18.58 -13.51
C LEU A 267 -3.50 -19.09 -13.32
N ALA A 268 -4.36 -18.66 -14.20
CA ALA A 268 -5.75 -19.11 -14.31
C ALA A 268 -6.03 -19.37 -15.79
N GLU A 269 -5.59 -20.52 -16.28
CA GLU A 269 -5.78 -20.93 -17.68
C GLU A 269 -6.98 -21.84 -17.86
N LEU A 270 -7.28 -22.69 -16.88
CA LEU A 270 -8.48 -23.53 -16.90
C LEU A 270 -9.72 -22.65 -16.80
N PRO A 271 -10.82 -23.02 -17.51
CA PRO A 271 -12.06 -22.21 -17.55
C PRO A 271 -12.64 -21.91 -16.15
N GLU A 272 -12.68 -22.90 -15.27
CA GLU A 272 -13.14 -22.77 -13.88
C GLU A 272 -12.28 -21.83 -13.07
N HIS A 273 -10.96 -21.87 -13.22
CA HIS A 273 -10.01 -21.01 -12.53
C HIS A 273 -10.11 -19.57 -13.05
N LYS A 274 -10.31 -19.36 -14.36
CA LYS A 274 -10.61 -18.04 -14.94
C LYS A 274 -11.90 -17.46 -14.39
N ALA A 275 -12.95 -18.27 -14.31
CA ALA A 275 -14.24 -17.85 -13.77
C ALA A 275 -14.09 -17.43 -12.30
N PHE A 276 -13.37 -18.21 -11.49
CA PHE A 276 -13.12 -17.88 -10.10
C PHE A 276 -12.26 -16.62 -9.95
N GLN A 277 -11.21 -16.45 -10.76
CA GLN A 277 -10.41 -15.22 -10.78
C GLN A 277 -11.27 -13.98 -11.08
N GLN A 278 -12.15 -14.08 -12.06
CA GLN A 278 -13.07 -12.98 -12.39
C GLN A 278 -14.05 -12.69 -11.23
N TYR A 279 -14.57 -13.75 -10.58
CA TYR A 279 -15.40 -13.60 -9.39
C TYR A 279 -14.67 -12.86 -8.28
N LEU A 280 -13.42 -13.25 -7.95
CA LEU A 280 -12.61 -12.57 -6.93
C LEU A 280 -12.38 -11.10 -7.28
N ARG A 281 -12.03 -10.79 -8.51
CA ARG A 281 -11.78 -9.41 -8.97
C ARG A 281 -13.02 -8.54 -8.87
N ARG A 282 -14.20 -9.08 -9.12
CA ARG A 282 -15.49 -8.40 -8.92
C ARG A 282 -15.89 -8.28 -7.44
N SER A 283 -15.39 -9.16 -6.59
CA SER A 283 -15.68 -9.12 -5.15
C SER A 283 -14.68 -8.26 -4.37
N MET A 284 -13.44 -8.12 -4.83
CA MET A 284 -12.40 -7.29 -4.20
C MET A 284 -12.51 -5.82 -4.63
N ILE A 285 -13.67 -5.22 -4.42
CA ILE A 285 -13.96 -3.81 -4.67
C ILE A 285 -14.03 -3.09 -3.33
N LEU A 286 -13.35 -1.95 -3.21
CA LEU A 286 -13.35 -1.15 -2.00
C LEU A 286 -14.79 -0.76 -1.60
N SER A 287 -15.25 -1.25 -0.45
CA SER A 287 -16.62 -1.13 0.02
C SER A 287 -16.76 -0.42 1.36
N THR A 288 -15.65 0.01 1.98
CA THR A 288 -15.66 0.76 3.24
C THR A 288 -16.51 2.03 3.13
N PRO A 289 -17.53 2.24 3.99
CA PRO A 289 -18.43 3.40 3.88
C PRO A 289 -17.70 4.74 3.80
N ILE A 290 -16.70 4.99 4.65
CA ILE A 290 -15.94 6.25 4.63
C ILE A 290 -15.22 6.49 3.29
N LEU A 291 -14.81 5.45 2.56
CA LEU A 291 -14.20 5.58 1.24
C LEU A 291 -15.25 5.83 0.17
N THR A 292 -16.33 5.06 0.18
CA THR A 292 -17.39 5.15 -0.84
C THR A 292 -18.14 6.46 -0.74
N GLU A 293 -18.56 6.86 0.45
CA GLU A 293 -19.30 8.13 0.71
C GLU A 293 -18.45 9.36 0.34
N THR A 294 -17.17 9.37 0.78
CA THR A 294 -16.24 10.45 0.41
C THR A 294 -16.05 10.53 -1.10
N SER A 295 -15.85 9.38 -1.75
CA SER A 295 -15.67 9.33 -3.19
C SER A 295 -16.92 9.72 -3.95
N ASP A 296 -18.11 9.31 -3.49
CA ASP A 296 -19.37 9.65 -4.12
C ASP A 296 -19.66 11.15 -4.04
N ALA A 297 -19.38 11.78 -2.92
CA ALA A 297 -19.51 13.23 -2.76
C ALA A 297 -18.60 14.00 -3.73
N ILE A 298 -17.37 13.51 -3.97
CA ILE A 298 -16.44 14.11 -4.94
C ILE A 298 -16.93 13.86 -6.38
N VAL A 299 -17.38 12.64 -6.68
CA VAL A 299 -17.90 12.26 -8.01
C VAL A 299 -19.12 13.10 -8.38
N GLU A 300 -20.00 13.39 -7.43
CA GLU A 300 -21.14 14.31 -7.65
C GLU A 300 -20.66 15.71 -8.05
N LYS A 301 -19.63 16.24 -7.40
CA LYS A 301 -19.01 17.54 -7.79
C LYS A 301 -18.41 17.50 -9.19
N LEU A 302 -17.85 16.39 -9.62
CA LEU A 302 -17.33 16.17 -10.96
C LEU A 302 -18.41 16.00 -12.04
N GLY A 303 -19.68 15.94 -11.64
CA GLY A 303 -20.83 15.83 -12.55
C GLY A 303 -21.52 14.47 -12.57
N GLY A 304 -21.12 13.55 -11.70
CA GLY A 304 -21.71 12.23 -11.52
C GLY A 304 -20.92 11.09 -12.18
N LEU A 305 -21.33 9.88 -11.87
CA LEU A 305 -20.73 8.64 -12.38
C LEU A 305 -20.72 8.62 -13.91
N GLY A 306 -19.59 8.25 -14.51
CA GLY A 306 -19.44 8.13 -15.97
C GLY A 306 -19.43 9.45 -16.75
N THR A 307 -19.25 10.60 -16.07
CA THR A 307 -19.36 11.91 -16.74
C THR A 307 -18.06 12.68 -16.88
N PHE A 308 -16.96 12.17 -16.39
CA PHE A 308 -15.62 12.75 -16.44
C PHE A 308 -14.59 11.70 -16.85
N VAL A 309 -13.38 12.11 -17.14
CA VAL A 309 -12.25 11.22 -17.43
C VAL A 309 -11.38 11.11 -16.19
N GLY A 310 -11.16 9.88 -15.71
CA GLY A 310 -10.25 9.59 -14.60
C GLY A 310 -8.84 9.30 -15.10
N LEU A 311 -7.83 9.86 -14.43
CA LEU A 311 -6.42 9.59 -14.69
C LEU A 311 -5.70 9.18 -13.41
N HIS A 312 -4.68 8.33 -13.57
CA HIS A 312 -3.70 8.12 -12.52
C HIS A 312 -2.28 8.32 -13.04
N LEU A 313 -1.59 9.30 -12.48
CA LEU A 313 -0.24 9.72 -12.85
C LEU A 313 0.73 9.38 -11.70
N ARG A 314 1.46 8.26 -11.82
CA ARG A 314 2.53 7.87 -10.90
C ARG A 314 3.83 8.51 -11.35
N VAL A 315 4.35 9.47 -10.57
CA VAL A 315 5.52 10.27 -10.93
C VAL A 315 6.53 10.44 -9.79
N GLY A 316 6.16 10.09 -8.55
CA GLY A 316 6.83 10.53 -7.34
C GLY A 316 8.03 9.70 -6.92
N ASP A 317 8.16 8.42 -7.31
CA ASP A 317 9.21 7.55 -6.79
C ASP A 317 9.69 6.45 -7.75
N GLY A 318 10.86 5.92 -7.44
CA GLY A 318 11.43 4.70 -7.99
C GLY A 318 11.47 4.67 -9.52
N MET A 319 11.01 3.57 -10.09
CA MET A 319 11.02 3.32 -11.53
C MET A 319 10.07 4.22 -12.34
N PHE A 320 9.25 5.03 -11.69
CA PHE A 320 8.26 5.88 -12.34
C PHE A 320 8.76 7.29 -12.64
N VAL A 321 9.82 7.74 -11.97
CA VAL A 321 10.37 9.10 -12.11
C VAL A 321 10.89 9.34 -13.53
N GLN A 322 11.75 8.45 -14.03
CA GLN A 322 12.37 8.62 -15.35
C GLN A 322 11.36 8.59 -16.50
N PRO A 323 10.40 7.65 -16.58
CA PRO A 323 9.42 7.61 -17.67
C PRO A 323 8.23 8.57 -17.49
N ALA A 324 8.17 9.36 -16.41
CA ALA A 324 7.04 10.23 -16.12
C ALA A 324 6.71 11.21 -17.27
N PRO A 325 7.68 11.93 -17.87
CA PRO A 325 7.39 12.83 -18.98
C PRO A 325 6.70 12.12 -20.16
N ASP A 326 7.23 10.96 -20.57
CA ASP A 326 6.69 10.19 -21.69
C ASP A 326 5.30 9.63 -21.37
N ASN A 327 5.09 9.15 -20.15
CA ASN A 327 3.79 8.67 -19.70
C ASN A 327 2.74 9.78 -19.73
N ILE A 328 3.09 10.99 -19.29
CA ILE A 328 2.19 12.15 -19.31
C ILE A 328 1.89 12.58 -20.76
N GLU A 329 2.90 12.60 -21.63
CA GLU A 329 2.72 12.91 -23.04
C GLU A 329 1.79 11.91 -23.74
N ASN A 330 1.95 10.62 -23.47
CA ASN A 330 1.07 9.59 -24.01
C ASN A 330 -0.36 9.74 -23.48
N MET A 331 -0.54 10.05 -22.19
CA MET A 331 -1.87 10.31 -21.62
C MET A 331 -2.50 11.58 -22.22
N PHE A 332 -1.70 12.62 -22.47
CA PHE A 332 -2.18 13.82 -23.16
C PHE A 332 -2.71 13.48 -24.57
N LYS A 333 -2.00 12.66 -25.35
CA LYS A 333 -2.46 12.19 -26.66
C LYS A 333 -3.77 11.42 -26.56
N SER A 334 -3.88 10.50 -25.60
CA SER A 334 -5.15 9.76 -25.37
C SER A 334 -6.29 10.69 -24.95
N LEU A 335 -6.00 11.74 -24.15
CA LEU A 335 -7.01 12.75 -23.82
C LEU A 335 -7.47 13.54 -25.04
N VAL A 336 -6.55 13.90 -25.94
CA VAL A 336 -6.88 14.56 -27.22
C VAL A 336 -7.83 13.69 -28.04
N GLU A 337 -7.57 12.38 -28.13
CA GLU A 337 -8.43 11.43 -28.84
C GLU A 337 -9.82 11.31 -28.18
N ILE A 338 -9.88 11.17 -26.85
CA ILE A 338 -11.13 11.02 -26.09
C ILE A 338 -11.98 12.30 -26.17
N THR A 339 -11.36 13.46 -26.09
CA THR A 339 -12.06 14.76 -25.98
C THR A 339 -12.27 15.46 -27.32
N GLY A 340 -11.54 15.07 -28.37
CA GLY A 340 -11.59 15.70 -29.68
C GLY A 340 -11.03 17.12 -29.73
N ILE A 341 -10.21 17.53 -28.73
CA ILE A 341 -9.63 18.89 -28.75
C ILE A 341 -8.57 19.02 -29.84
N THR A 342 -8.43 20.26 -30.38
CA THR A 342 -7.24 20.63 -31.14
C THR A 342 -6.18 21.12 -30.17
N PRO A 343 -5.00 20.47 -30.09
CA PRO A 343 -3.91 20.96 -29.26
C PRO A 343 -3.45 22.36 -29.63
N ILE A 344 -2.96 23.11 -28.65
CA ILE A 344 -2.39 24.44 -28.89
C ILE A 344 -1.19 24.27 -29.82
N ALA A 345 -1.24 24.92 -31.00
CA ALA A 345 -0.14 24.87 -31.97
C ALA A 345 1.14 25.48 -31.37
N ASN A 346 2.29 24.81 -31.62
CA ASN A 346 3.60 25.27 -31.13
C ASN A 346 3.63 25.51 -29.60
N TYR A 347 2.93 24.68 -28.85
CA TYR A 347 2.88 24.76 -27.39
C TYR A 347 4.30 24.76 -26.78
N GLN A 348 4.64 25.82 -26.06
CA GLN A 348 5.84 25.95 -25.24
C GLN A 348 5.40 26.13 -23.79
N PRO A 349 5.77 25.22 -22.86
CA PRO A 349 5.48 25.42 -21.46
C PRO A 349 6.18 26.67 -20.95
N LEU A 350 5.45 27.55 -20.27
CA LEU A 350 6.06 28.69 -19.60
C LEU A 350 7.12 28.19 -18.61
N PRO A 351 8.31 28.84 -18.53
CA PRO A 351 9.32 28.46 -17.53
C PRO A 351 8.70 28.51 -16.15
N ALA A 352 9.05 27.55 -15.31
CA ALA A 352 8.65 27.54 -13.90
C ALA A 352 9.08 28.86 -13.29
N SER A 353 8.14 29.62 -12.71
CA SER A 353 8.50 30.78 -11.89
C SER A 353 9.41 30.27 -10.78
N THR A 354 10.67 30.71 -10.77
CA THR A 354 11.59 30.51 -9.65
C THR A 354 10.89 30.96 -8.37
N PRO A 355 11.01 30.20 -7.24
CA PRO A 355 10.56 30.71 -5.96
C PRO A 355 11.38 31.97 -5.67
N GLY A 356 10.80 33.14 -5.93
CA GLY A 356 11.42 34.39 -5.60
C GLY A 356 11.51 34.56 -4.10
N ASP A 357 12.67 34.96 -3.63
CA ASP A 357 12.84 35.64 -2.37
C ASP A 357 11.76 36.72 -2.25
N GLY A 358 11.15 36.86 -1.08
CA GLY A 358 9.94 37.65 -0.83
C GLY A 358 10.11 39.16 -0.99
N THR A 359 10.64 39.61 -2.11
CA THR A 359 10.61 41.02 -2.51
C THR A 359 9.49 41.28 -3.53
N PRO A 360 8.56 42.23 -3.27
CA PRO A 360 7.56 42.62 -4.24
C PRO A 360 8.25 43.46 -5.32
N SER A 361 8.82 42.80 -6.34
CA SER A 361 9.23 43.52 -7.54
C SER A 361 7.98 43.87 -8.33
N GLY A 362 7.74 45.19 -8.47
CA GLY A 362 6.67 45.76 -9.29
C GLY A 362 6.92 45.52 -10.76
N ASP A 363 6.63 44.30 -11.21
CA ASP A 363 6.70 44.00 -12.64
C ASP A 363 5.30 44.05 -13.23
N ASN A 364 5.10 45.11 -14.07
CA ASN A 364 3.88 45.48 -14.78
C ASN A 364 3.50 44.49 -15.91
N ASN A 365 3.79 43.18 -15.75
CA ASN A 365 3.42 42.18 -16.74
C ASN A 365 2.09 41.49 -16.39
N ARG A 366 1.04 42.29 -16.12
CA ARG A 366 -0.33 41.84 -15.82
C ARG A 366 -1.07 41.18 -16.99
N ASN A 367 -0.46 41.01 -18.16
CA ASN A 367 -1.13 40.53 -19.38
C ASN A 367 -0.80 39.06 -19.74
N ARG A 368 -0.10 38.30 -18.92
CA ARG A 368 -0.01 36.84 -19.09
C ARG A 368 -0.92 36.17 -18.08
N ALA A 369 -2.21 36.12 -18.41
CA ALA A 369 -3.14 35.26 -17.69
C ALA A 369 -2.58 33.84 -17.66
N GLY A 370 -2.42 33.27 -16.44
CA GLY A 370 -2.19 31.84 -16.30
C GLY A 370 -3.33 31.05 -16.97
N PRO A 371 -3.18 29.74 -17.13
CA PRO A 371 -4.22 28.94 -17.77
C PRO A 371 -5.58 29.19 -17.09
N GLU A 372 -6.61 29.34 -17.91
CA GLU A 372 -7.98 29.51 -17.45
C GLU A 372 -8.30 28.37 -16.50
N ARG A 373 -8.69 28.67 -15.26
CA ARG A 373 -9.13 27.68 -14.29
C ARG A 373 -10.59 27.89 -13.99
N LEU A 374 -11.40 26.88 -14.24
CA LEU A 374 -12.81 26.86 -13.92
C LEU A 374 -13.06 26.03 -12.65
N ASN A 375 -14.03 26.44 -11.85
CA ASN A 375 -14.52 25.62 -10.74
C ASN A 375 -15.49 24.53 -11.23
N ASP A 376 -15.88 23.61 -10.33
CA ASP A 376 -16.77 22.49 -10.65
C ASP A 376 -18.11 22.94 -11.23
N THR A 377 -18.70 24.02 -10.71
CA THR A 377 -19.96 24.59 -11.19
C THR A 377 -19.83 25.17 -12.61
N GLN A 378 -18.76 25.90 -12.86
CA GLN A 378 -18.46 26.46 -14.18
C GLN A 378 -18.18 25.37 -15.22
N CYS A 379 -17.44 24.33 -14.83
CA CYS A 379 -17.16 23.18 -15.70
C CYS A 379 -18.44 22.42 -16.04
N ARG A 380 -19.31 22.20 -15.05
CA ARG A 380 -20.61 21.54 -15.30
C ARG A 380 -21.51 22.38 -16.22
N ALA A 381 -21.52 23.71 -16.09
CA ALA A 381 -22.27 24.58 -16.97
C ALA A 381 -21.80 24.49 -18.44
N ARG A 382 -20.49 24.31 -18.65
CA ARG A 382 -19.88 24.18 -19.99
C ARG A 382 -19.77 22.73 -20.50
N LYS A 383 -20.26 21.75 -19.76
CA LYS A 383 -20.15 20.33 -20.12
C LYS A 383 -20.68 20.01 -21.54
N LYS A 384 -21.74 20.71 -21.97
CA LYS A 384 -22.32 20.53 -23.32
C LYS A 384 -21.40 21.00 -24.44
N GLU A 385 -20.44 21.89 -24.16
CA GLU A 385 -19.46 22.39 -25.12
C GLU A 385 -18.41 21.30 -25.46
N GLY A 386 -18.20 20.32 -24.53
CA GLY A 386 -17.25 19.23 -24.73
C GLY A 386 -15.81 19.72 -24.90
N GLY A 387 -15.00 18.93 -25.59
CA GLY A 387 -13.64 19.28 -25.95
C GLY A 387 -12.78 19.71 -24.74
N ARG A 388 -12.24 20.93 -24.77
CA ARG A 388 -11.39 21.46 -23.69
C ARG A 388 -12.10 21.59 -22.33
N TYR A 389 -13.43 21.62 -22.30
CA TYR A 389 -14.22 21.70 -21.07
C TYR A 389 -14.64 20.34 -20.52
N THR A 390 -14.12 19.27 -21.09
CA THR A 390 -14.27 17.93 -20.52
C THR A 390 -13.71 17.93 -19.10
N THR A 391 -14.52 17.48 -18.15
CA THR A 391 -14.09 17.34 -16.77
C THR A 391 -13.10 16.18 -16.67
N ILE A 392 -11.94 16.42 -16.04
CA ILE A 392 -10.87 15.46 -15.87
C ILE A 392 -10.49 15.41 -14.39
N TYR A 393 -10.36 14.22 -13.83
CA TYR A 393 -9.86 14.02 -12.49
C TYR A 393 -8.51 13.33 -12.52
N ILE A 394 -7.51 13.90 -11.84
CA ILE A 394 -6.15 13.36 -11.75
C ILE A 394 -5.88 12.87 -10.34
N ALA A 395 -5.76 11.55 -10.16
CA ALA A 395 -5.13 10.91 -9.02
C ALA A 395 -3.61 10.88 -9.23
N THR A 396 -2.80 11.35 -8.28
CA THR A 396 -1.35 11.36 -8.43
C THR A 396 -0.62 11.41 -7.09
N ASP A 397 0.57 10.81 -7.06
CA ASP A 397 1.55 10.96 -5.99
C ASP A 397 2.50 12.14 -6.20
N GLY A 398 2.34 12.88 -7.29
CA GLY A 398 3.09 14.11 -7.58
C GLY A 398 2.73 15.22 -6.60
N VAL A 399 3.74 15.74 -5.92
CA VAL A 399 3.57 16.84 -4.95
C VAL A 399 3.18 18.14 -5.66
N TYR A 400 2.17 18.83 -5.14
CA TYR A 400 1.63 20.08 -5.71
C TYR A 400 1.36 19.99 -7.22
N PRO A 401 0.43 19.12 -7.67
CA PRO A 401 0.25 18.82 -9.10
C PRO A 401 0.13 20.08 -9.98
N ARG A 402 -0.58 21.10 -9.52
CA ARG A 402 -0.80 22.35 -10.26
C ARG A 402 0.45 23.22 -10.40
N ARG A 403 1.47 23.03 -9.55
CA ARG A 403 2.76 23.74 -9.62
C ARG A 403 3.84 22.90 -10.29
N ASN A 404 3.60 21.61 -10.46
CA ASN A 404 4.55 20.69 -11.03
C ASN A 404 4.62 20.87 -12.55
N ILE A 405 5.82 21.16 -13.05
CA ILE A 405 6.07 21.40 -14.48
C ILE A 405 5.65 20.21 -15.36
N LEU A 406 5.72 19.00 -14.85
CA LEU A 406 5.32 17.80 -15.58
C LEU A 406 3.85 17.83 -15.99
N PHE A 407 2.96 18.38 -15.17
CA PHE A 407 1.53 18.43 -15.45
C PHE A 407 1.09 19.70 -16.20
N ARG A 408 2.00 20.64 -16.42
CA ARG A 408 1.70 21.97 -16.97
C ARG A 408 0.91 21.89 -18.27
N LYS A 409 1.35 21.04 -19.19
CA LYS A 409 0.70 20.83 -20.49
C LYS A 409 -0.77 20.43 -20.34
N LEU A 410 -1.09 19.58 -19.38
CA LEU A 410 -2.47 19.13 -19.10
C LEU A 410 -3.32 20.32 -18.63
N PHE A 411 -2.85 21.07 -17.63
CA PHE A 411 -3.59 22.20 -17.07
C PHE A 411 -3.75 23.36 -18.05
N ASP A 412 -2.80 23.57 -18.97
CA ASP A 412 -2.87 24.65 -19.97
C ASP A 412 -3.89 24.34 -21.08
N HIS A 413 -4.14 23.05 -21.39
CA HIS A 413 -5.10 22.64 -22.41
C HIS A 413 -6.51 22.43 -21.86
N PHE A 414 -6.63 22.03 -20.60
CA PHE A 414 -7.91 21.64 -19.99
C PHE A 414 -8.21 22.47 -18.73
N PRO A 415 -9.10 23.49 -18.80
CA PRO A 415 -9.44 24.31 -17.63
C PRO A 415 -10.26 23.56 -16.56
N CYS A 416 -10.83 22.39 -16.90
CA CYS A 416 -11.67 21.58 -16.03
C CYS A 416 -10.93 20.36 -15.47
N ILE A 417 -9.64 20.49 -15.16
CA ILE A 417 -8.89 19.46 -14.44
C ILE A 417 -9.01 19.67 -12.93
N PHE A 418 -9.32 18.60 -12.22
CA PHE A 418 -9.40 18.52 -10.78
C PHE A 418 -8.44 17.48 -10.21
N THR A 419 -7.98 17.73 -9.02
CA THR A 419 -7.19 16.78 -8.19
C THR A 419 -7.84 16.68 -6.83
N LEU A 420 -7.39 15.77 -5.98
CA LEU A 420 -7.93 15.61 -4.64
C LEU A 420 -7.80 16.87 -3.77
N ASP A 421 -6.78 17.73 -4.05
CA ASP A 421 -6.59 19.00 -3.34
C ASP A 421 -7.79 19.96 -3.51
N ASP A 422 -8.50 19.87 -4.63
CA ASP A 422 -9.69 20.71 -4.91
C ASP A 422 -10.89 20.31 -4.05
N PHE A 423 -10.87 19.14 -3.41
CA PHE A 423 -11.95 18.56 -2.61
C PHE A 423 -11.57 18.37 -1.13
N SER A 424 -10.61 19.14 -0.64
CA SER A 424 -10.08 19.01 0.73
C SER A 424 -11.14 19.07 1.85
N ALA A 425 -12.25 19.76 1.62
CA ALA A 425 -13.38 19.82 2.53
C ALA A 425 -14.08 18.46 2.73
N HIS A 426 -14.10 17.60 1.71
CA HIS A 426 -14.68 16.26 1.79
C HIS A 426 -13.77 15.24 2.50
N LEU A 427 -12.50 15.61 2.74
CA LEU A 427 -11.50 14.72 3.36
C LEU A 427 -11.37 14.89 4.88
N VAL A 428 -12.16 15.75 5.50
CA VAL A 428 -12.00 16.11 6.93
C VAL A 428 -12.17 14.89 7.84
N GLU A 429 -13.20 14.10 7.63
CA GLU A 429 -13.46 12.89 8.42
C GLU A 429 -12.34 11.86 8.22
N LEU A 430 -11.93 11.65 6.97
CA LEU A 430 -10.91 10.69 6.59
C LEU A 430 -9.52 11.09 7.15
N LYS A 431 -9.22 12.39 7.19
CA LYS A 431 -7.98 12.91 7.81
C LYS A 431 -7.91 12.66 9.31
N ASN A 432 -9.07 12.60 9.98
CA ASN A 432 -9.18 12.36 11.42
C ASN A 432 -9.37 10.89 11.77
N LYS A 433 -9.58 10.00 10.78
CA LYS A 433 -9.81 8.57 11.02
C LYS A 433 -8.58 7.95 11.66
N LYS A 434 -8.79 7.28 12.77
CA LYS A 434 -7.78 6.52 13.49
C LYS A 434 -8.19 5.06 13.60
N ASN A 435 -7.20 4.18 13.68
CA ASN A 435 -7.40 2.78 14.02
C ASN A 435 -7.52 2.60 15.54
N TYR A 436 -7.85 1.39 15.99
CA TYR A 436 -8.02 1.03 17.40
C TYR A 436 -6.80 1.35 18.28
N ASP A 437 -5.60 1.33 17.69
CA ASP A 437 -4.33 1.63 18.35
C ASP A 437 -3.94 3.13 18.31
N GLY A 438 -4.86 4.00 17.85
CA GLY A 438 -4.66 5.44 17.77
C GLY A 438 -3.88 5.92 16.54
N VAL A 439 -3.41 5.00 15.68
CA VAL A 439 -2.69 5.35 14.45
C VAL A 439 -3.64 5.97 13.43
N GLY A 440 -3.24 7.11 12.85
CA GLY A 440 -4.03 7.78 11.81
C GLY A 440 -3.97 7.00 10.48
N LEU A 441 -5.15 6.75 9.90
CA LEU A 441 -5.30 5.99 8.65
C LEU A 441 -5.27 6.87 7.39
N SER A 442 -5.21 8.18 7.54
CA SER A 442 -5.35 9.12 6.41
C SER A 442 -4.36 8.90 5.28
N LYS A 443 -3.10 8.58 5.60
CA LYS A 443 -2.04 8.35 4.60
C LYS A 443 -2.34 7.15 3.69
N ASP A 444 -3.03 6.15 4.23
CA ASP A 444 -3.35 4.92 3.53
C ASP A 444 -4.72 5.01 2.82
N LEU A 445 -5.70 5.69 3.43
CA LEU A 445 -7.06 5.77 2.91
C LEU A 445 -7.23 6.85 1.82
N ILE A 446 -6.50 7.98 1.89
CA ILE A 446 -6.59 9.04 0.88
C ILE A 446 -6.26 8.53 -0.54
N PRO A 447 -5.19 7.75 -0.78
CA PRO A 447 -4.95 7.16 -2.09
C PRO A 447 -6.07 6.19 -2.55
N MET A 448 -6.81 5.59 -1.63
CA MET A 448 -7.94 4.73 -1.98
C MET A 448 -9.15 5.53 -2.45
N VAL A 449 -9.39 6.72 -1.87
CA VAL A 449 -10.39 7.67 -2.41
C VAL A 449 -10.02 8.07 -3.84
N ASP A 450 -8.74 8.41 -4.09
CA ASP A 450 -8.24 8.69 -5.44
C ASP A 450 -8.52 7.54 -6.42
N ALA A 451 -8.32 6.28 -5.97
CA ALA A 451 -8.60 5.11 -6.78
C ALA A 451 -10.08 4.99 -7.13
N VAL A 452 -10.97 5.15 -6.14
CA VAL A 452 -12.42 5.02 -6.35
C VAL A 452 -12.95 6.17 -7.21
N VAL A 453 -12.54 7.42 -6.94
CA VAL A 453 -12.98 8.58 -7.74
C VAL A 453 -12.53 8.42 -9.19
N SER A 454 -11.24 8.16 -9.44
CA SER A 454 -10.72 8.02 -10.81
C SER A 454 -11.38 6.85 -11.57
N ALA A 455 -11.73 5.77 -10.86
CA ALA A 455 -12.43 4.61 -11.43
C ALA A 455 -13.86 4.90 -11.88
N LYS A 456 -14.52 5.90 -11.30
CA LYS A 456 -15.92 6.26 -11.61
C LYS A 456 -16.06 7.18 -12.82
N GLY A 457 -14.97 7.51 -13.51
CA GLY A 457 -15.01 8.24 -14.78
C GLY A 457 -15.62 7.40 -15.93
N SER A 458 -15.96 8.05 -17.04
CA SER A 458 -16.36 7.38 -18.30
C SER A 458 -15.20 6.58 -18.91
N HIS A 459 -13.98 7.07 -18.72
CA HIS A 459 -12.74 6.46 -19.15
C HIS A 459 -11.74 6.52 -18.00
N PHE A 460 -10.82 5.56 -17.97
CA PHE A 460 -9.69 5.58 -17.06
C PHE A 460 -8.37 5.40 -17.81
N LEU A 461 -7.44 6.34 -17.61
CA LEU A 461 -6.08 6.28 -18.13
C LEU A 461 -5.10 6.14 -16.98
N GLY A 462 -4.27 5.10 -16.98
CA GLY A 462 -3.37 4.78 -15.87
C GLY A 462 -1.91 4.67 -16.28
N THR A 463 -1.00 4.99 -15.37
CA THR A 463 0.45 4.82 -15.57
C THR A 463 0.81 3.34 -15.76
N PRO A 464 1.53 2.98 -16.84
CA PRO A 464 1.96 1.62 -17.10
C PRO A 464 2.79 1.04 -15.93
N LYS A 465 2.63 -0.26 -15.67
CA LYS A 465 3.33 -1.02 -14.60
C LYS A 465 2.97 -0.60 -13.16
N SER A 466 2.13 0.41 -12.95
CA SER A 466 1.64 0.77 -11.62
C SER A 466 0.60 -0.25 -11.13
N THR A 467 0.80 -0.81 -9.93
CA THR A 467 -0.16 -1.73 -9.30
C THR A 467 -1.47 -1.03 -8.93
N PHE A 468 -1.40 0.25 -8.58
CA PHE A 468 -2.58 1.11 -8.40
C PHE A 468 -3.37 1.25 -9.71
N SER A 469 -2.73 1.70 -10.80
CA SER A 469 -3.39 1.84 -12.11
C SER A 469 -3.97 0.52 -12.60
N THR A 470 -3.27 -0.60 -12.37
CA THR A 470 -3.74 -1.93 -12.73
C THR A 470 -5.00 -2.30 -11.94
N TYR A 471 -5.06 -1.98 -10.65
CA TYR A 471 -6.23 -2.22 -9.82
C TYR A 471 -7.42 -1.41 -10.31
N VAL A 472 -7.23 -0.11 -10.55
CA VAL A 472 -8.30 0.75 -11.07
C VAL A 472 -8.77 0.26 -12.43
N SER A 473 -7.87 0.04 -13.39
CA SER A 473 -8.24 -0.31 -14.78
C SER A 473 -8.84 -1.71 -14.94
N LYS A 474 -8.41 -2.68 -14.10
CA LYS A 474 -8.81 -4.09 -14.26
C LYS A 474 -9.90 -4.56 -13.30
N GLN A 475 -10.16 -3.79 -12.25
CA GLN A 475 -11.14 -4.17 -11.23
C GLN A 475 -12.14 -3.06 -10.94
N LEU A 476 -11.70 -1.88 -10.44
CA LEU A 476 -12.62 -0.84 -10.00
C LEU A 476 -13.41 -0.23 -11.15
N HIS A 477 -12.73 0.24 -12.20
CA HIS A 477 -13.39 0.91 -13.33
C HIS A 477 -14.41 0.01 -14.05
N PRO A 478 -14.09 -1.25 -14.41
CA PRO A 478 -15.09 -2.14 -14.97
C PRO A 478 -16.30 -2.37 -14.05
N ALA A 479 -16.08 -2.53 -12.75
CA ALA A 479 -17.18 -2.75 -11.81
C ALA A 479 -18.15 -1.56 -11.71
N PHE A 480 -17.67 -0.33 -11.83
CA PHE A 480 -18.52 0.86 -11.82
C PHE A 480 -19.17 1.14 -13.17
N VAL A 481 -18.47 0.92 -14.30
CA VAL A 481 -19.01 1.16 -15.65
C VAL A 481 -20.01 0.08 -16.05
N GLU A 482 -19.76 -1.19 -15.71
CA GLU A 482 -20.74 -2.28 -15.93
C GLU A 482 -22.07 -1.99 -15.22
N SER A 483 -22.05 -1.31 -14.05
CA SER A 483 -23.25 -0.91 -13.34
C SER A 483 -24.10 0.14 -14.10
N LEU A 484 -23.48 0.92 -14.99
CA LEU A 484 -24.18 1.86 -15.87
C LEU A 484 -24.86 1.18 -17.04
N ALA A 485 -24.31 0.05 -17.49
CA ALA A 485 -24.85 -0.71 -18.64
C ALA A 485 -26.02 -1.65 -18.25
N THR A 486 -26.13 -1.97 -16.95
CA THR A 486 -27.20 -2.85 -16.43
C THR A 486 -28.27 -1.96 -15.77
N PRO A 487 -29.49 -1.81 -16.32
CA PRO A 487 -30.56 -1.12 -15.63
C PRO A 487 -30.81 -1.81 -14.28
N PRO A 488 -31.18 -1.05 -13.22
CA PRO A 488 -31.51 -1.63 -11.94
C PRO A 488 -32.63 -2.67 -12.16
N ALA A 489 -32.41 -3.89 -11.68
CA ALA A 489 -33.47 -4.89 -11.66
C ALA A 489 -34.66 -4.28 -10.96
N GLN A 490 -35.77 -4.15 -11.65
CA GLN A 490 -37.03 -3.71 -11.06
C GLN A 490 -37.38 -4.72 -9.96
N VAL A 491 -37.34 -4.27 -8.71
CA VAL A 491 -37.76 -5.01 -7.52
C VAL A 491 -39.29 -4.98 -7.45
#